data_b2bcc5bbbf17c1b1cef3c597a4a51d19
#
_entry.id   b2bcc5bbbf17c1b1cef3c597a4a51d19
#
_cell.length_a   1.000
_cell.length_b   1.000
_cell.length_c   1.000
_cell.angle_alpha   90.00
_cell.angle_beta   90.00
_cell.angle_gamma   90.00
#
_symmetry.space_group_name_H-M   'P 1'
#
loop_
_entity.id
_entity.type
_entity.pdbx_description
1 polymer ?
#
loop_
_entity_poly.entity_id
_entity_poly.type
_entity_poly.pdbx_seq_one_letter_code
_entity_poly.pdbx_strand_id
1 'polypeptide(L)'
;CKGNRLLSWLTGVPAGPDSTLADATLFVCLRWTLGLPLPSGVLAGNCVCSRGDSSGMGRHEASCKHGGGRQAHHNMITATFRRILAEAGARPFRGEMLLRQLGISPPGHKMTPDAGAVGFPHLRLELFDVSLVDGTQAKVVSGRPGAAAAYAAQAKVKKYGPCVRASGARFTPLCGDLYGWVDKGVRKALGRPAHMRAQFLADSDGQVKLVKSKISRRWQEMLSF
;
A
#
# COMPACT_ATOMS: atom_id res chain seq x y z
N CYS A 1 18.95 -6.02 -9.86
CA CYS A 1 18.44 -5.18 -8.77
C CYS A 1 17.37 -5.94 -8.01
N LYS A 2 17.66 -6.37 -6.76
CA LYS A 2 16.64 -6.91 -5.84
C LYS A 2 15.78 -5.76 -5.30
N GLY A 3 14.95 -5.19 -6.17
CA GLY A 3 14.11 -4.05 -5.83
C GLY A 3 12.86 -4.47 -5.07
N ASN A 4 12.38 -3.58 -4.20
CA ASN A 4 11.11 -3.73 -3.49
C ASN A 4 9.92 -3.32 -4.38
N ARG A 5 9.90 -3.73 -5.65
CA ARG A 5 8.85 -3.38 -6.59
C ARG A 5 7.72 -4.41 -6.53
N LEU A 6 6.49 -3.96 -6.35
CA LEU A 6 5.31 -4.81 -6.46
C LEU A 6 4.89 -4.90 -7.94
N LEU A 7 5.63 -5.69 -8.72
CA LEU A 7 5.32 -6.00 -10.12
C LEU A 7 4.93 -7.48 -10.29
N SER A 8 4.49 -8.10 -9.22
CA SER A 8 4.06 -9.50 -9.24
C SER A 8 2.92 -9.76 -10.22
N TRP A 9 2.11 -8.73 -10.53
CA TRP A 9 1.05 -8.82 -11.55
C TRP A 9 1.59 -9.09 -12.96
N LEU A 10 2.83 -8.70 -13.28
CA LEU A 10 3.48 -9.00 -14.57
C LEU A 10 3.91 -10.45 -14.73
N THR A 11 4.14 -11.13 -13.62
CA THR A 11 4.68 -12.51 -13.59
C THR A 11 3.72 -13.49 -12.92
N GLY A 12 2.62 -12.99 -12.36
CA GLY A 12 1.58 -13.81 -11.75
C GLY A 12 0.75 -14.51 -12.82
N VAL A 13 0.51 -15.81 -12.63
CA VAL A 13 -0.52 -16.51 -13.42
C VAL A 13 -1.86 -16.14 -12.81
N PRO A 14 -2.83 -15.60 -13.60
CA PRO A 14 -4.15 -15.28 -13.07
C PRO A 14 -4.80 -16.51 -12.42
N ALA A 15 -5.24 -16.37 -11.19
CA ALA A 15 -5.86 -17.46 -10.44
C ALA A 15 -7.38 -17.59 -10.76
N GLY A 16 -7.92 -16.68 -11.56
CA GLY A 16 -9.33 -16.65 -11.95
C GLY A 16 -9.70 -15.38 -12.69
N PRO A 17 -10.95 -15.25 -13.15
CA PRO A 17 -11.44 -14.09 -13.90
C PRO A 17 -11.16 -12.75 -13.20
N ASP A 18 -11.30 -12.70 -11.87
CA ASP A 18 -11.12 -11.49 -11.07
C ASP A 18 -9.65 -11.03 -10.98
N SER A 19 -8.71 -11.86 -11.39
CA SER A 19 -7.27 -11.55 -11.46
C SER A 19 -6.77 -11.35 -12.88
N THR A 20 -7.67 -11.35 -13.86
CA THR A 20 -7.36 -11.14 -15.29
C THR A 20 -7.59 -9.67 -15.63
N LEU A 21 -6.58 -9.02 -16.19
CA LEU A 21 -6.71 -7.66 -16.70
C LEU A 21 -7.23 -7.69 -18.13
N ALA A 22 -8.19 -6.81 -18.44
CA ALA A 22 -8.56 -6.56 -19.83
C ALA A 22 -7.35 -6.00 -20.60
N ASP A 23 -7.22 -6.35 -21.89
CA ASP A 23 -6.08 -5.97 -22.73
C ASP A 23 -5.78 -4.47 -22.70
N ALA A 24 -6.82 -3.64 -22.76
CA ALA A 24 -6.67 -2.19 -22.68
C ALA A 24 -6.06 -1.73 -21.33
N THR A 25 -6.50 -2.35 -20.23
CA THR A 25 -5.98 -2.06 -18.89
C THR A 25 -4.54 -2.55 -18.78
N LEU A 26 -4.25 -3.75 -19.25
CA LEU A 26 -2.89 -4.30 -19.27
C LEU A 26 -1.94 -3.39 -20.05
N PHE A 27 -2.37 -2.91 -21.23
CA PHE A 27 -1.58 -2.01 -22.05
C PHE A 27 -1.26 -0.69 -21.36
N VAL A 28 -2.25 -0.08 -20.68
CA VAL A 28 -2.07 1.15 -19.89
C VAL A 28 -1.11 0.90 -18.73
N CYS A 29 -1.31 -0.18 -17.98
CA CYS A 29 -0.45 -0.55 -16.85
C CYS A 29 1.00 -0.81 -17.27
N LEU A 30 1.23 -1.47 -18.40
CA LEU A 30 2.56 -1.71 -18.97
C LEU A 30 3.24 -0.39 -19.33
N ARG A 31 2.57 0.48 -20.09
CA ARG A 31 3.12 1.79 -20.48
C ARG A 31 3.46 2.63 -19.26
N TRP A 32 2.54 2.70 -18.30
CA TRP A 32 2.77 3.38 -17.02
C TRP A 32 4.01 2.84 -16.31
N THR A 33 4.09 1.53 -16.14
CA THR A 33 5.18 0.86 -15.45
C THR A 33 6.55 1.07 -16.13
N LEU A 34 6.55 1.12 -17.45
CA LEU A 34 7.75 1.36 -18.26
C LEU A 34 8.09 2.85 -18.40
N GLY A 35 7.26 3.74 -17.87
CA GLY A 35 7.44 5.18 -18.02
C GLY A 35 7.24 5.66 -19.46
N LEU A 36 6.36 4.99 -20.22
CA LEU A 36 6.00 5.37 -21.58
C LEU A 36 4.77 6.30 -21.58
N PRO A 37 4.63 7.20 -22.55
CA PRO A 37 3.45 8.04 -22.68
C PRO A 37 2.18 7.20 -22.78
N LEU A 38 1.12 7.60 -22.08
CA LEU A 38 -0.19 6.95 -22.16
C LEU A 38 -0.93 7.34 -23.46
N PRO A 39 -1.81 6.48 -23.98
CA PRO A 39 -2.63 6.82 -25.14
C PRO A 39 -3.48 8.09 -24.88
N SER A 40 -3.64 8.93 -25.87
CA SER A 40 -4.36 10.20 -25.73
C SER A 40 -5.79 10.07 -25.20
N GLY A 41 -6.47 8.97 -25.51
CA GLY A 41 -7.83 8.70 -25.01
C GLY A 41 -7.89 8.30 -23.52
N VAL A 42 -6.78 7.89 -22.91
CA VAL A 42 -6.72 7.51 -21.49
C VAL A 42 -6.64 8.74 -20.59
N LEU A 43 -6.04 9.81 -21.09
CA LEU A 43 -5.89 11.08 -20.39
C LEU A 43 -7.01 12.08 -20.78
N ALA A 44 -8.14 11.56 -21.27
CA ALA A 44 -9.25 12.36 -21.72
C ALA A 44 -9.89 13.15 -20.57
N GLY A 45 -9.50 14.37 -20.44
CA GLY A 45 -10.12 15.34 -19.55
C GLY A 45 -9.09 16.25 -18.91
N ASN A 46 -9.34 17.54 -18.98
CA ASN A 46 -8.60 18.49 -18.17
C ASN A 46 -8.88 18.19 -16.71
N CYS A 47 -7.85 17.94 -15.92
CA CYS A 47 -8.01 17.86 -14.48
C CYS A 47 -8.73 19.11 -13.97
N VAL A 48 -9.63 18.94 -13.01
CA VAL A 48 -10.37 20.02 -12.36
C VAL A 48 -9.47 21.17 -11.88
N CYS A 49 -8.19 20.89 -11.62
CA CYS A 49 -7.20 21.90 -11.26
C CYS A 49 -6.64 22.71 -12.45
N SER A 50 -7.07 22.43 -13.67
CA SER A 50 -6.60 23.05 -14.93
C SER A 50 -5.08 22.95 -15.17
N ARG A 51 -4.38 22.11 -14.43
CA ARG A 51 -2.92 21.84 -14.54
C ARG A 51 -2.71 20.44 -15.11
N GLY A 52 -3.11 20.22 -16.36
CA GLY A 52 -2.90 18.94 -17.04
C GLY A 52 -1.41 18.57 -17.15
N ASP A 53 -1.13 17.27 -17.19
CA ASP A 53 0.22 16.78 -17.49
C ASP A 53 0.48 16.87 -18.99
N SER A 54 1.24 17.87 -19.42
CA SER A 54 1.63 18.05 -20.81
C SER A 54 2.57 16.93 -21.33
N SER A 55 3.10 16.10 -20.43
CA SER A 55 4.04 15.02 -20.81
C SER A 55 3.33 13.77 -21.34
N GLY A 56 2.00 13.67 -21.21
CA GLY A 56 1.24 12.47 -21.55
C GLY A 56 1.53 11.26 -20.67
N MET A 57 2.25 11.48 -19.56
CA MET A 57 2.67 10.39 -18.66
C MET A 57 1.64 10.06 -17.59
N GLY A 58 0.53 10.82 -17.48
CA GLY A 58 -0.52 10.61 -16.47
C GLY A 58 -0.09 10.88 -15.03
N ARG A 59 1.07 11.49 -14.81
CA ARG A 59 1.61 11.75 -13.47
C ARG A 59 0.73 12.70 -12.68
N HIS A 60 0.22 13.72 -13.37
CA HIS A 60 -0.65 14.71 -12.76
C HIS A 60 -1.93 14.05 -12.26
N GLU A 61 -2.59 13.26 -13.10
CA GLU A 61 -3.84 12.58 -12.80
C GLU A 61 -3.71 11.64 -11.59
N ALA A 62 -2.62 10.91 -11.52
CA ALA A 62 -2.34 10.00 -10.41
C ALA A 62 -1.95 10.70 -9.10
N SER A 63 -1.39 11.92 -9.17
CA SER A 63 -0.90 12.65 -7.99
C SER A 63 -1.75 13.85 -7.61
N CYS A 64 -2.67 14.28 -8.45
CA CYS A 64 -3.47 15.48 -8.25
C CYS A 64 -4.37 15.37 -7.01
N LYS A 65 -4.32 16.40 -6.18
CA LYS A 65 -5.16 16.49 -4.98
C LYS A 65 -6.64 16.77 -5.31
N HIS A 66 -6.91 17.37 -6.45
CA HIS A 66 -8.25 17.82 -6.85
C HIS A 66 -8.97 16.84 -7.76
N GLY A 67 -8.24 15.98 -8.48
CA GLY A 67 -8.82 15.04 -9.45
C GLY A 67 -9.42 13.75 -8.88
N GLY A 68 -9.34 13.56 -7.56
CA GLY A 68 -9.91 12.38 -6.90
C GLY A 68 -9.12 11.07 -7.10
N GLY A 69 -8.31 10.94 -8.14
CA GLY A 69 -7.59 9.71 -8.47
C GLY A 69 -6.64 9.26 -7.37
N ARG A 70 -5.88 10.19 -6.79
CA ARG A 70 -5.02 9.90 -5.65
C ARG A 70 -5.78 9.35 -4.45
N GLN A 71 -6.93 9.94 -4.13
CA GLN A 71 -7.74 9.51 -3.00
C GLN A 71 -8.42 8.17 -3.27
N ALA A 72 -8.91 7.96 -4.49
CA ALA A 72 -9.48 6.68 -4.90
C ALA A 72 -8.45 5.54 -4.78
N HIS A 73 -7.24 5.77 -5.26
CA HIS A 73 -6.14 4.80 -5.18
C HIS A 73 -5.74 4.51 -3.72
N HIS A 74 -5.60 5.55 -2.89
CA HIS A 74 -5.36 5.40 -1.45
C HIS A 74 -6.46 4.58 -0.78
N ASN A 75 -7.72 4.88 -1.05
CA ASN A 75 -8.86 4.17 -0.47
C ASN A 75 -8.91 2.70 -0.91
N MET A 76 -8.61 2.43 -2.18
CA MET A 76 -8.54 1.07 -2.72
C MET A 76 -7.46 0.24 -2.01
N ILE A 77 -6.25 0.77 -1.87
CA ILE A 77 -5.16 0.08 -1.16
C ILE A 77 -5.53 -0.16 0.30
N THR A 78 -6.10 0.84 0.96
CA THR A 78 -6.53 0.72 2.36
C THR A 78 -7.61 -0.36 2.53
N ALA A 79 -8.61 -0.39 1.63
CA ALA A 79 -9.66 -1.40 1.65
C ALA A 79 -9.12 -2.81 1.40
N THR A 80 -8.26 -2.95 0.39
CA THR A 80 -7.59 -4.22 0.06
C THR A 80 -6.75 -4.72 1.23
N PHE A 81 -5.98 -3.85 1.86
CA PHE A 81 -5.17 -4.23 3.01
C PHE A 81 -6.02 -4.67 4.21
N ARG A 82 -7.12 -3.99 4.48
CA ARG A 82 -8.07 -4.41 5.53
C ARG A 82 -8.69 -5.78 5.23
N ARG A 83 -9.01 -6.07 3.96
CA ARG A 83 -9.46 -7.39 3.54
C ARG A 83 -8.38 -8.46 3.79
N ILE A 84 -7.13 -8.18 3.46
CA ILE A 84 -5.99 -9.06 3.75
C ILE A 84 -5.87 -9.37 5.26
N LEU A 85 -6.01 -8.35 6.11
CA LEU A 85 -5.98 -8.52 7.55
C LEU A 85 -7.13 -9.42 8.05
N ALA A 86 -8.35 -9.23 7.52
CA ALA A 86 -9.50 -10.06 7.85
C ALA A 86 -9.30 -11.52 7.37
N GLU A 87 -8.81 -11.72 6.14
CA GLU A 87 -8.48 -13.06 5.62
C GLU A 87 -7.43 -13.77 6.48
N ALA A 88 -6.54 -13.03 7.11
CA ALA A 88 -5.55 -13.57 8.04
C ALA A 88 -6.10 -13.94 9.42
N GLY A 89 -7.38 -13.65 9.69
CA GLY A 89 -7.99 -13.88 11.00
C GLY A 89 -7.79 -12.73 11.99
N ALA A 90 -7.17 -11.63 11.60
CA ALA A 90 -7.13 -10.42 12.40
C ALA A 90 -8.47 -9.68 12.32
N ARG A 91 -8.74 -8.79 13.28
CA ARG A 91 -9.95 -7.95 13.31
C ARG A 91 -9.57 -6.52 12.89
N PRO A 92 -9.71 -6.18 11.60
CA PRO A 92 -9.40 -4.84 11.12
C PRO A 92 -10.50 -3.84 11.49
N PHE A 93 -10.10 -2.61 11.74
CA PHE A 93 -11.01 -1.48 12.00
C PHE A 93 -10.47 -0.20 11.36
N ARG A 94 -11.30 0.84 11.30
CA ARG A 94 -10.85 2.17 10.86
C ARG A 94 -10.02 2.81 11.97
N GLY A 95 -8.82 3.32 11.62
CA GLY A 95 -7.87 3.84 12.57
C GLY A 95 -8.37 5.03 13.40
N GLU A 96 -9.19 5.89 12.79
CA GLU A 96 -9.64 7.14 13.41
C GLU A 96 -10.43 6.95 14.72
N MET A 97 -11.30 5.97 14.79
CA MET A 97 -12.11 5.73 15.97
C MET A 97 -11.28 5.28 17.18
N LEU A 98 -10.25 4.47 16.95
CA LEU A 98 -9.51 3.84 18.02
C LEU A 98 -8.53 4.80 18.70
N LEU A 99 -7.89 5.70 17.98
CA LEU A 99 -6.96 6.67 18.58
C LEU A 99 -7.67 7.55 19.59
N ARG A 100 -8.91 7.96 19.31
CA ARG A 100 -9.74 8.73 20.25
C ARG A 100 -10.11 7.92 21.48
N GLN A 101 -10.47 6.65 21.32
CA GLN A 101 -10.85 5.76 22.41
C GLN A 101 -9.66 5.39 23.32
N LEU A 102 -8.48 5.32 22.75
CA LEU A 102 -7.24 4.99 23.49
C LEU A 102 -6.53 6.23 24.05
N GLY A 103 -7.07 7.44 23.84
CA GLY A 103 -6.41 8.67 24.29
C GLY A 103 -5.05 8.93 23.61
N ILE A 104 -4.78 8.27 22.48
CA ILE A 104 -3.47 8.33 21.78
C ILE A 104 -3.31 9.63 20.99
N SER A 105 -4.36 10.35 20.71
CA SER A 105 -4.28 11.64 20.01
C SER A 105 -3.85 12.73 20.95
N PRO A 106 -2.67 13.36 20.75
CA PRO A 106 -2.34 14.57 21.50
C PRO A 106 -3.39 15.64 21.23
N PRO A 107 -3.72 16.46 22.23
CA PRO A 107 -4.64 17.57 22.06
C PRO A 107 -4.21 18.46 20.88
N GLY A 108 -5.09 18.68 19.92
CA GLY A 108 -4.84 19.54 18.76
C GLY A 108 -4.26 18.89 17.49
N HIS A 109 -3.80 17.64 17.53
CA HIS A 109 -3.34 16.95 16.31
C HIS A 109 -4.32 15.87 15.86
N LYS A 110 -4.88 16.02 14.66
CA LYS A 110 -5.61 14.96 13.95
C LYS A 110 -4.61 13.91 13.48
N MET A 111 -4.27 12.97 14.34
CA MET A 111 -3.52 11.78 13.95
C MET A 111 -4.49 10.65 13.69
N THR A 112 -4.75 10.38 12.42
CA THR A 112 -5.70 9.36 11.97
C THR A 112 -4.94 8.37 11.11
N PRO A 113 -4.50 7.22 11.65
CA PRO A 113 -4.04 6.14 10.81
C PRO A 113 -5.20 5.61 9.96
N ASP A 114 -4.89 5.11 8.77
CA ASP A 114 -5.91 4.67 7.81
C ASP A 114 -6.55 3.33 8.19
N ALA A 115 -5.84 2.51 8.93
CA ALA A 115 -6.31 1.23 9.42
C ALA A 115 -5.66 0.83 10.74
N GLY A 116 -6.29 -0.06 11.45
CA GLY A 116 -5.72 -0.77 12.56
C GLY A 116 -6.25 -2.19 12.64
N ALA A 117 -5.58 -3.06 13.37
CA ALA A 117 -6.03 -4.42 13.61
C ALA A 117 -5.61 -4.93 14.99
N VAL A 118 -6.46 -5.77 15.55
CA VAL A 118 -6.20 -6.57 16.76
C VAL A 118 -6.24 -8.05 16.43
N GLY A 119 -5.71 -8.88 17.31
CA GLY A 119 -5.75 -10.34 17.13
C GLY A 119 -4.47 -10.92 16.54
N PHE A 120 -3.39 -10.14 16.45
CA PHE A 120 -2.07 -10.68 16.15
C PHE A 120 -1.47 -11.39 17.38
N PRO A 121 -0.81 -12.55 17.22
CA PRO A 121 -0.05 -13.17 18.29
C PRO A 121 0.96 -12.17 18.87
N HIS A 122 1.02 -12.07 20.18
CA HIS A 122 1.93 -11.17 20.92
C HIS A 122 1.77 -9.67 20.66
N LEU A 123 0.74 -9.23 19.90
CA LEU A 123 0.46 -7.82 19.63
C LEU A 123 -0.98 -7.50 19.95
N ARG A 124 -1.19 -6.60 20.93
CA ARG A 124 -2.53 -6.14 21.29
C ARG A 124 -3.17 -5.30 20.19
N LEU A 125 -2.36 -4.49 19.52
CA LEU A 125 -2.84 -3.54 18.51
C LEU A 125 -1.73 -3.20 17.52
N GLU A 126 -2.04 -3.22 16.22
CA GLU A 126 -1.19 -2.67 15.17
C GLU A 126 -1.94 -1.62 14.35
N LEU A 127 -1.31 -0.48 14.13
CA LEU A 127 -1.83 0.65 13.38
C LEU A 127 -1.07 0.80 12.06
N PHE A 128 -1.79 1.16 11.00
CA PHE A 128 -1.27 1.29 9.65
C PHE A 128 -1.69 2.62 9.05
N ASP A 129 -0.80 3.22 8.25
CA ASP A 129 -1.06 4.44 7.51
C ASP A 129 -0.51 4.32 6.10
N VAL A 130 -1.39 4.45 5.11
CA VAL A 130 -1.08 4.31 3.69
C VAL A 130 -0.57 5.65 3.16
N SER A 131 0.45 5.61 2.32
CA SER A 131 0.92 6.80 1.63
C SER A 131 1.44 6.44 0.24
N LEU A 132 0.86 7.07 -0.77
CA LEU A 132 1.33 7.01 -2.15
C LEU A 132 2.04 8.31 -2.48
N VAL A 133 3.28 8.20 -2.93
CA VAL A 133 4.12 9.34 -3.27
C VAL A 133 4.54 9.29 -4.74
N ASP A 134 4.70 10.45 -5.33
CA ASP A 134 5.31 10.56 -6.64
C ASP A 134 6.83 10.44 -6.48
N GLY A 135 7.38 9.32 -6.97
CA GLY A 135 8.82 9.02 -6.90
C GLY A 135 9.69 9.95 -7.74
N THR A 136 9.09 10.78 -8.58
CA THR A 136 9.81 11.73 -9.45
C THR A 136 9.95 13.13 -8.86
N GLN A 137 9.36 13.40 -7.69
CA GLN A 137 9.48 14.71 -7.06
C GLN A 137 10.95 15.01 -6.68
N ALA A 138 11.44 16.15 -7.12
CA ALA A 138 12.86 16.55 -6.97
C ALA A 138 13.41 16.50 -5.53
N LYS A 139 12.55 16.69 -4.53
CA LYS A 139 12.93 16.61 -3.12
C LYS A 139 13.32 15.21 -2.65
N VAL A 140 13.07 14.18 -3.43
CA VAL A 140 13.22 12.76 -3.05
C VAL A 140 14.13 11.99 -4.01
N VAL A 141 14.57 12.63 -5.08
CA VAL A 141 15.42 12.00 -6.11
C VAL A 141 16.84 11.82 -5.57
N SER A 142 17.04 10.78 -4.77
CA SER A 142 18.36 10.26 -4.45
C SER A 142 18.91 9.31 -5.54
N GLY A 143 18.24 9.20 -6.68
CA GLY A 143 18.58 8.28 -7.77
C GLY A 143 18.37 6.79 -7.45
N ARG A 144 17.92 6.45 -6.25
CA ARG A 144 17.70 5.05 -5.85
C ARG A 144 16.22 4.67 -5.96
N PRO A 145 15.89 3.56 -6.64
CA PRO A 145 14.53 3.05 -6.69
C PRO A 145 13.94 2.85 -5.28
N GLY A 146 12.70 3.34 -5.07
CA GLY A 146 12.01 3.23 -3.78
C GLY A 146 12.42 4.25 -2.71
N ALA A 147 13.32 5.18 -3.01
CA ALA A 147 13.74 6.21 -2.06
C ALA A 147 12.57 7.09 -1.58
N ALA A 148 11.64 7.41 -2.48
CA ALA A 148 10.45 8.18 -2.16
C ALA A 148 9.54 7.47 -1.14
N ALA A 149 9.28 6.18 -1.37
CA ALA A 149 8.50 5.36 -0.45
C ALA A 149 9.18 5.24 0.92
N ALA A 150 10.51 5.05 0.94
CA ALA A 150 11.28 4.98 2.19
C ALA A 150 11.27 6.31 2.96
N TYR A 151 11.42 7.44 2.27
CA TYR A 151 11.33 8.77 2.87
C TYR A 151 9.94 9.02 3.49
N ALA A 152 8.87 8.70 2.74
CA ALA A 152 7.51 8.81 3.26
C ALA A 152 7.28 7.93 4.48
N ALA A 153 7.81 6.70 4.49
CA ALA A 153 7.72 5.81 5.63
C ALA A 153 8.43 6.37 6.87
N GLN A 154 9.63 6.93 6.71
CA GLN A 154 10.34 7.59 7.82
C GLN A 154 9.56 8.77 8.39
N ALA A 155 8.98 9.62 7.53
CA ALA A 155 8.16 10.75 7.96
C ALA A 155 6.94 10.29 8.77
N LYS A 156 6.27 9.21 8.33
CA LYS A 156 5.14 8.61 9.07
C LYS A 156 5.58 8.02 10.42
N VAL A 157 6.71 7.32 10.46
CA VAL A 157 7.27 6.80 11.73
C VAL A 157 7.61 7.94 12.68
N LYS A 158 8.18 9.03 12.21
CA LYS A 158 8.46 10.22 13.02
C LYS A 158 7.17 10.85 13.57
N LYS A 159 6.11 10.90 12.75
CA LYS A 159 4.82 11.48 13.12
C LYS A 159 4.07 10.62 14.16
N TYR A 160 3.92 9.33 13.91
CA TYR A 160 3.08 8.43 14.72
C TYR A 160 3.83 7.68 15.82
N GLY A 161 5.13 7.43 15.62
CA GLY A 161 5.93 6.57 16.47
C GLY A 161 5.94 6.93 17.96
N PRO A 162 6.10 8.21 18.35
CA PRO A 162 6.09 8.60 19.75
C PRO A 162 4.78 8.27 20.46
N CYS A 163 3.64 8.66 19.87
CA CYS A 163 2.31 8.47 20.47
C CYS A 163 1.94 6.99 20.56
N VAL A 164 2.21 6.23 19.49
CA VAL A 164 1.84 4.81 19.40
C VAL A 164 2.68 3.97 20.37
N ARG A 165 3.97 4.27 20.54
CA ARG A 165 4.81 3.57 21.53
C ARG A 165 4.32 3.78 22.96
N ALA A 166 3.90 4.99 23.29
CA ALA A 166 3.36 5.30 24.61
C ALA A 166 2.11 4.48 24.96
N SER A 167 1.33 4.05 23.95
CA SER A 167 0.13 3.23 24.14
C SER A 167 0.38 1.72 24.13
N GLY A 168 1.62 1.27 23.94
CA GLY A 168 1.96 -0.14 23.78
C GLY A 168 1.51 -0.75 22.46
N ALA A 169 1.04 0.07 21.51
CA ALA A 169 0.68 -0.36 20.16
C ALA A 169 1.89 -0.33 19.22
N ARG A 170 1.77 -0.97 18.08
CA ARG A 170 2.74 -0.91 16.99
C ARG A 170 2.21 -0.05 15.84
N PHE A 171 3.11 0.70 15.21
CA PHE A 171 2.84 1.44 14.00
C PHE A 171 3.67 0.90 12.84
N THR A 172 3.03 0.63 11.70
CA THR A 172 3.67 0.17 10.47
C THR A 172 3.18 1.04 9.30
N PRO A 173 4.06 1.86 8.70
CA PRO A 173 3.70 2.64 7.51
C PRO A 173 3.59 1.72 6.30
N LEU A 174 2.59 1.97 5.46
CA LEU A 174 2.36 1.31 4.18
C LEU A 174 2.63 2.31 3.05
N CYS A 175 3.91 2.56 2.79
CA CYS A 175 4.32 3.56 1.82
C CYS A 175 4.79 2.93 0.52
N GLY A 176 4.25 3.45 -0.59
CA GLY A 176 4.64 3.10 -1.94
C GLY A 176 4.75 4.32 -2.83
N ASP A 177 5.37 4.17 -3.99
CA ASP A 177 5.33 5.18 -5.03
C ASP A 177 4.38 4.77 -6.16
N LEU A 178 4.07 5.73 -7.02
CA LEU A 178 3.16 5.53 -8.15
C LEU A 178 3.68 4.52 -9.20
N TYR A 179 4.93 4.10 -9.11
CA TYR A 179 5.58 3.16 -10.03
C TYR A 179 5.75 1.76 -9.43
N GLY A 180 5.10 1.48 -8.32
CA GLY A 180 5.07 0.17 -7.67
C GLY A 180 6.25 -0.13 -6.74
N TRP A 181 7.14 0.83 -6.46
CA TRP A 181 8.15 0.65 -5.41
C TRP A 181 7.53 0.83 -4.04
N VAL A 182 7.83 -0.08 -3.12
CA VAL A 182 7.30 -0.05 -1.76
C VAL A 182 8.40 -0.04 -0.71
N ASP A 183 8.11 0.58 0.42
CA ASP A 183 8.98 0.49 1.60
C ASP A 183 8.97 -0.92 2.21
N LYS A 184 10.04 -1.26 2.91
CA LYS A 184 10.17 -2.52 3.66
C LYS A 184 9.03 -2.75 4.67
N GLY A 185 8.38 -1.68 5.16
CA GLY A 185 7.22 -1.74 6.04
C GLY A 185 6.06 -2.51 5.43
N VAL A 186 5.78 -2.35 4.13
CA VAL A 186 4.72 -3.08 3.42
C VAL A 186 4.97 -4.59 3.47
N ARG A 187 6.19 -5.03 3.18
CA ARG A 187 6.55 -6.47 3.24
C ARG A 187 6.41 -7.04 4.66
N LYS A 188 6.81 -6.26 5.67
CA LYS A 188 6.64 -6.66 7.08
C LYS A 188 5.16 -6.75 7.45
N ALA A 189 4.36 -5.77 7.00
CA ALA A 189 2.93 -5.75 7.23
C ALA A 189 2.21 -6.95 6.61
N LEU A 190 2.64 -7.41 5.43
CA LEU A 190 2.09 -8.61 4.78
C LEU A 190 2.63 -9.91 5.37
N GLY A 191 3.88 -9.92 5.80
CA GLY A 191 4.56 -11.13 6.25
C GLY A 191 3.98 -11.75 7.52
N ARG A 192 3.44 -10.94 8.43
CA ARG A 192 2.82 -11.41 9.69
C ARG A 192 1.43 -12.02 9.45
N PRO A 193 0.50 -11.30 8.82
CA PRO A 193 -0.80 -11.88 8.47
C PRO A 193 -0.65 -13.16 7.65
N ALA A 194 0.28 -13.19 6.69
CA ALA A 194 0.54 -14.38 5.89
C ALA A 194 1.04 -15.56 6.73
N HIS A 195 1.84 -15.29 7.75
CA HIS A 195 2.29 -16.34 8.67
C HIS A 195 1.14 -16.88 9.52
N MET A 196 0.32 -15.99 10.08
CA MET A 196 -0.87 -16.38 10.84
C MET A 196 -1.81 -17.26 10.01
N ARG A 197 -2.14 -16.81 8.80
CA ARG A 197 -3.00 -17.57 7.90
C ARG A 197 -2.39 -18.91 7.50
N ALA A 198 -1.06 -18.95 7.28
CA ALA A 198 -0.36 -20.18 6.95
C ALA A 198 -0.36 -21.16 8.11
N GLN A 199 -0.18 -20.72 9.34
CA GLN A 199 -0.30 -21.58 10.52
C GLN A 199 -1.68 -22.21 10.66
N PHE A 200 -2.72 -21.46 10.31
CA PHE A 200 -4.11 -21.96 10.34
C PHE A 200 -4.41 -22.97 9.22
N LEU A 201 -3.77 -22.85 8.05
CA LEU A 201 -4.03 -23.65 6.86
C LEU A 201 -3.08 -24.82 6.67
N ALA A 202 -1.98 -24.86 7.39
CA ALA A 202 -0.97 -25.90 7.22
C ALA A 202 -1.17 -27.03 8.22
N ASP A 203 -1.12 -28.25 7.74
CA ASP A 203 -1.25 -29.46 8.57
C ASP A 203 0.02 -29.79 9.34
N SER A 204 1.16 -29.18 8.98
CA SER A 204 2.45 -29.38 9.62
C SER A 204 3.34 -28.13 9.48
N ASP A 205 4.31 -27.98 10.39
CA ASP A 205 5.27 -26.87 10.38
C ASP A 205 6.09 -26.79 9.07
N GLY A 206 6.37 -27.90 8.43
CA GLY A 206 7.05 -27.94 7.13
C GLY A 206 6.27 -27.27 6.02
N GLN A 207 4.95 -27.36 6.04
CA GLN A 207 4.08 -26.76 5.06
C GLN A 207 3.87 -25.24 5.29
N VAL A 208 4.00 -24.76 6.52
CA VAL A 208 3.76 -23.34 6.86
C VAL A 208 4.58 -22.39 5.98
N LYS A 209 5.86 -22.71 5.72
CA LYS A 209 6.72 -21.85 4.87
C LYS A 209 6.21 -21.75 3.43
N LEU A 210 5.78 -22.88 2.86
CA LEU A 210 5.26 -22.94 1.48
C LEU A 210 3.92 -22.19 1.37
N VAL A 211 3.00 -22.47 2.27
CA VAL A 211 1.67 -21.81 2.32
C VAL A 211 1.83 -20.31 2.53
N LYS A 212 2.69 -19.90 3.47
CA LYS A 212 3.02 -18.48 3.68
C LYS A 212 3.54 -17.80 2.43
N SER A 213 4.42 -18.44 1.67
CA SER A 213 4.96 -17.90 0.43
C SER A 213 3.87 -17.66 -0.62
N LYS A 214 2.98 -18.64 -0.82
CA LYS A 214 1.82 -18.54 -1.74
C LYS A 214 0.87 -17.41 -1.34
N ILE A 215 0.51 -17.34 -0.05
CA ILE A 215 -0.35 -16.29 0.49
C ILE A 215 0.29 -14.91 0.31
N SER A 216 1.57 -14.77 0.67
CA SER A 216 2.28 -13.49 0.55
C SER A 216 2.36 -13.02 -0.89
N ARG A 217 2.57 -13.92 -1.86
CA ARG A 217 2.56 -13.59 -3.28
C ARG A 217 1.18 -13.10 -3.71
N ARG A 218 0.11 -13.86 -3.44
CA ARG A 218 -1.26 -13.46 -3.77
C ARG A 218 -1.61 -12.07 -3.21
N TRP A 219 -1.27 -11.81 -1.96
CA TRP A 219 -1.57 -10.52 -1.33
C TRP A 219 -0.71 -9.37 -1.88
N GLN A 220 0.52 -9.64 -2.30
CA GLN A 220 1.32 -8.66 -3.03
C GLN A 220 0.69 -8.32 -4.39
N GLU A 221 0.16 -9.31 -5.08
CA GLU A 221 -0.58 -9.14 -6.33
C GLU A 221 -1.83 -8.26 -6.11
N MET A 222 -2.61 -8.51 -5.06
CA MET A 222 -3.79 -7.70 -4.70
C MET A 222 -3.46 -6.24 -4.40
N LEU A 223 -2.26 -5.93 -3.89
CA LEU A 223 -1.81 -4.57 -3.57
C LEU A 223 -1.06 -3.88 -4.73
N SER A 224 -0.80 -4.59 -5.82
CA SER A 224 0.02 -4.09 -6.94
C SER A 224 -0.75 -3.26 -7.96
N PHE A 225 -2.03 -2.99 -7.74
CA PHE A 225 -2.92 -2.26 -8.67
C PHE A 225 -3.04 -0.78 -8.37
#